data_1137c6ebe192f5645ef6852fd425ec01
#
_entry.id   1137c6ebe192f5645ef6852fd425ec01
#
_cell.length_a   1.000
_cell.length_b   1.000
_cell.length_c   1.000
_cell.angle_alpha   90.00
_cell.angle_beta   90.00
_cell.angle_gamma   90.00
#
_symmetry.space_group_name_H-M   'P 1'
#
loop_
_entity.id
_entity.type
_entity.pdbx_description
1 polymer ?
#
loop_
_entity_poly.entity_id
_entity_poly.type
_entity_poly.pdbx_seq_one_letter_code
_entity_poly.pdbx_strand_id
1 'polypeptide(L)'
;MPDAPLRDALLEKIREQIERTRHLISLVPAAQQDWTPSPGAWTMAELINHLLDSISGFCAVLAAAEPGRLAHFAKLREVPAGIENYRDHIEEGFALLTDADLARRIPTVFVAQGETVLTLFLGNLEHLINHKHQLFSYLKQMGL
;
A
#
# COMPACT_ATOMS: atom_id res chain seq x y z
N MET A 1 -25.82 5.79 -0.53
CA MET A 1 -24.89 4.63 -0.49
C MET A 1 -25.22 3.79 0.73
N PRO A 2 -25.30 2.48 0.60
CA PRO A 2 -25.46 1.63 1.77
C PRO A 2 -24.26 1.77 2.70
N ASP A 3 -24.51 1.61 3.99
CA ASP A 3 -23.42 1.61 4.97
C ASP A 3 -22.45 0.47 4.67
N ALA A 4 -21.19 0.76 4.81
CA ALA A 4 -20.11 -0.20 4.59
C ALA A 4 -19.10 -0.10 5.73
N PRO A 5 -19.48 -0.51 6.96
CA PRO A 5 -18.64 -0.32 8.14
C PRO A 5 -17.32 -1.05 8.05
N LEU A 6 -17.26 -2.23 7.43
CA LEU A 6 -16.02 -2.97 7.27
C LEU A 6 -15.08 -2.26 6.29
N ARG A 7 -15.62 -1.81 5.15
CA ARG A 7 -14.85 -1.02 4.18
C ARG A 7 -14.28 0.23 4.83
N ASP A 8 -15.10 0.95 5.58
CA ASP A 8 -14.70 2.20 6.20
C ASP A 8 -13.61 1.99 7.26
N ALA A 9 -13.73 0.95 8.07
CA ALA A 9 -12.71 0.61 9.06
C ALA A 9 -11.39 0.22 8.41
N LEU A 10 -11.45 -0.55 7.33
CA LEU A 10 -10.27 -0.95 6.57
C LEU A 10 -9.59 0.27 5.95
N LEU A 11 -10.36 1.15 5.31
CA LEU A 11 -9.81 2.36 4.70
C LEU A 11 -9.15 3.26 5.74
N GLU A 12 -9.77 3.42 6.91
CA GLU A 12 -9.18 4.21 8.00
C GLU A 12 -7.80 3.67 8.40
N LYS A 13 -7.68 2.34 8.50
CA LYS A 13 -6.41 1.71 8.85
C LYS A 13 -5.36 1.90 7.75
N ILE A 14 -5.75 1.78 6.51
CA ILE A 14 -4.86 2.02 5.37
C ILE A 14 -4.38 3.47 5.37
N ARG A 15 -5.30 4.44 5.55
CA ARG A 15 -4.95 5.87 5.67
C ARG A 15 -3.91 6.11 6.75
N GLU A 16 -4.13 5.53 7.92
CA GLU A 16 -3.23 5.69 9.06
C GLU A 16 -1.82 5.23 8.70
N GLN A 17 -1.69 4.07 8.07
CA GLN A 17 -0.39 3.53 7.73
C GLN A 17 0.29 4.28 6.58
N ILE A 18 -0.48 4.75 5.61
CA ILE A 18 0.06 5.61 4.54
C ILE A 18 0.59 6.92 5.14
N GLU A 19 -0.15 7.53 6.05
CA GLU A 19 0.25 8.79 6.66
C GLU A 19 1.50 8.63 7.54
N ARG A 20 1.60 7.55 8.29
CA ARG A 20 2.80 7.24 9.07
C ARG A 20 4.00 7.00 8.16
N THR A 21 3.80 6.32 7.05
CA THR A 21 4.85 6.08 6.05
C THR A 21 5.32 7.40 5.44
N ARG A 22 4.38 8.26 5.06
CA ARG A 22 4.68 9.58 4.51
C ARG A 22 5.51 10.41 5.51
N HIS A 23 5.12 10.39 6.77
CA HIS A 23 5.85 11.11 7.81
C HIS A 23 7.29 10.60 7.95
N LEU A 24 7.48 9.29 8.00
CA LEU A 24 8.83 8.71 8.11
C LEU A 24 9.70 9.05 6.90
N ILE A 25 9.14 9.00 5.69
CA ILE A 25 9.86 9.37 4.48
C ILE A 25 10.30 10.85 4.56
N SER A 26 9.47 11.72 5.12
CA SER A 26 9.78 13.14 5.24
C SER A 26 10.97 13.42 6.17
N LEU A 27 11.31 12.48 7.03
CA LEU A 27 12.45 12.60 7.95
C LEU A 27 13.77 12.19 7.32
N VAL A 28 13.76 11.61 6.12
CA VAL A 28 14.96 11.14 5.44
C VAL A 28 15.70 12.35 4.85
N PRO A 29 16.98 12.58 5.24
CA PRO A 29 17.74 13.65 4.63
C PRO A 29 17.97 13.42 3.14
N ALA A 30 17.82 14.46 2.33
CA ALA A 30 17.96 14.37 0.87
C ALA A 30 19.33 13.81 0.44
N ALA A 31 20.37 14.06 1.23
CA ALA A 31 21.73 13.60 0.93
C ALA A 31 21.98 12.14 1.31
N GLN A 32 21.03 11.45 1.93
CA GLN A 32 21.22 10.10 2.47
C GLN A 32 20.51 9.01 1.65
N GLN A 33 20.24 9.26 0.38
CA GLN A 33 19.54 8.28 -0.47
C GLN A 33 20.35 7.00 -0.70
N ASP A 34 21.67 7.11 -0.69
CA ASP A 34 22.56 5.96 -0.91
C ASP A 34 22.96 5.24 0.40
N TRP A 35 22.46 5.72 1.54
CA TRP A 35 22.77 5.13 2.83
C TRP A 35 22.22 3.70 2.92
N THR A 36 22.99 2.81 3.53
CA THR A 36 22.56 1.44 3.80
C THR A 36 23.09 1.01 5.18
N PRO A 37 22.35 0.17 5.93
CA PRO A 37 22.80 -0.29 7.23
C PRO A 37 23.94 -1.30 7.16
N SER A 38 24.09 -1.99 6.04
CA SER A 38 25.16 -2.96 5.82
C SER A 38 25.31 -3.24 4.33
N PRO A 39 26.50 -3.72 3.89
CA PRO A 39 26.68 -4.14 2.50
C PRO A 39 25.66 -5.22 2.11
N GLY A 40 25.02 -5.04 0.95
CA GLY A 40 24.02 -5.98 0.43
C GLY A 40 22.61 -5.72 0.89
N ALA A 41 22.38 -4.87 1.90
CA ALA A 41 21.05 -4.43 2.27
C ALA A 41 20.57 -3.34 1.31
N TRP A 42 19.25 -3.13 1.25
CA TRP A 42 18.69 -2.04 0.43
C TRP A 42 19.22 -0.68 0.88
N THR A 43 19.48 0.18 -0.10
CA THR A 43 19.74 1.59 0.18
C THR A 43 18.44 2.27 0.63
N MET A 44 18.57 3.45 1.20
CA MET A 44 17.42 4.26 1.60
C MET A 44 16.49 4.51 0.40
N ALA A 45 17.05 4.87 -0.77
CA ALA A 45 16.26 5.10 -1.97
C ALA A 45 15.50 3.84 -2.41
N GLU A 46 16.16 2.68 -2.39
CA GLU A 46 15.52 1.41 -2.75
C GLU A 46 14.37 1.08 -1.81
N LEU A 47 14.55 1.29 -0.51
CA LEU A 47 13.49 1.05 0.47
C LEU A 47 12.31 2.00 0.27
N ILE A 48 12.57 3.28 0.05
CA ILE A 48 11.50 4.26 -0.21
C ILE A 48 10.72 3.88 -1.47
N ASN A 49 11.42 3.51 -2.54
CA ASN A 49 10.75 3.09 -3.77
C ASN A 49 9.90 1.84 -3.55
N HIS A 50 10.36 0.91 -2.72
CA HIS A 50 9.59 -0.28 -2.38
C HIS A 50 8.35 0.06 -1.54
N LEU A 51 8.46 1.05 -0.65
CA LEU A 51 7.31 1.54 0.12
C LEU A 51 6.26 2.17 -0.80
N LEU A 52 6.68 2.98 -1.77
CA LEU A 52 5.77 3.57 -2.75
C LEU A 52 5.10 2.48 -3.59
N ASP A 53 5.85 1.47 -4.00
CA ASP A 53 5.30 0.33 -4.73
C ASP A 53 4.28 -0.43 -3.87
N SER A 54 4.55 -0.60 -2.58
CA SER A 54 3.62 -1.25 -1.64
C SER A 54 2.31 -0.47 -1.51
N ILE A 55 2.38 0.87 -1.47
CA ILE A 55 1.20 1.72 -1.43
C ILE A 55 0.40 1.57 -2.74
N SER A 56 1.09 1.57 -3.88
CA SER A 56 0.42 1.36 -5.18
C SER A 56 -0.25 -0.01 -5.26
N GLY A 57 0.20 -0.97 -4.47
CA GLY A 57 -0.39 -2.31 -4.39
C GLY A 57 -1.87 -2.30 -4.00
N PHE A 58 -2.31 -1.32 -3.20
CA PHE A 58 -3.73 -1.16 -2.89
C PHE A 58 -4.55 -0.86 -4.15
N CYS A 59 -3.98 -0.11 -5.10
CA CYS A 59 -4.66 0.17 -6.37
C CYS A 59 -4.81 -1.11 -7.20
N ALA A 60 -3.82 -2.01 -7.16
CA ALA A 60 -3.92 -3.29 -7.85
C ALA A 60 -5.03 -4.16 -7.26
N VAL A 61 -5.16 -4.17 -5.93
CA VAL A 61 -6.25 -4.91 -5.27
C VAL A 61 -7.61 -4.30 -5.62
N LEU A 62 -7.72 -2.98 -5.66
CA LEU A 62 -8.95 -2.30 -6.08
C LEU A 62 -9.36 -2.71 -7.50
N ALA A 63 -8.41 -2.73 -8.43
CA ALA A 63 -8.68 -3.15 -9.80
C ALA A 63 -9.18 -4.59 -9.87
N ALA A 64 -8.61 -5.49 -9.07
CA ALA A 64 -9.05 -6.88 -9.01
C ALA A 64 -10.41 -7.03 -8.33
N ALA A 65 -10.68 -6.18 -7.34
CA ALA A 65 -11.94 -6.21 -6.58
C ALA A 65 -13.14 -5.81 -7.44
N GLU A 66 -12.95 -4.87 -8.36
CA GLU A 66 -14.01 -4.39 -9.23
C GLU A 66 -13.49 -4.20 -10.66
N PRO A 67 -13.34 -5.32 -11.42
CA PRO A 67 -12.72 -5.25 -12.77
C PRO A 67 -13.49 -4.41 -13.78
N GLY A 68 -14.77 -4.15 -13.54
CA GLY A 68 -15.58 -3.34 -14.45
C GLY A 68 -15.28 -1.85 -14.33
N ARG A 69 -15.37 -1.30 -13.11
CA ARG A 69 -15.25 0.14 -12.87
C ARG A 69 -13.86 0.57 -12.45
N LEU A 70 -13.11 -0.31 -11.79
CA LEU A 70 -11.82 0.01 -11.18
C LEU A 70 -10.63 -0.61 -11.93
N ALA A 71 -10.85 -1.23 -13.09
CA ALA A 71 -9.79 -1.89 -13.86
C ALA A 71 -8.61 -0.95 -14.17
N HIS A 72 -8.89 0.32 -14.40
CA HIS A 72 -7.86 1.31 -14.73
C HIS A 72 -6.86 1.55 -13.60
N PHE A 73 -7.21 1.24 -12.35
CA PHE A 73 -6.29 1.40 -11.23
C PHE A 73 -5.08 0.47 -11.33
N ALA A 74 -5.17 -0.64 -12.06
CA ALA A 74 -4.04 -1.53 -12.27
C ALA A 74 -2.87 -0.82 -12.96
N LYS A 75 -3.17 0.14 -13.83
CA LYS A 75 -2.14 0.88 -14.58
C LYS A 75 -1.38 1.89 -13.74
N LEU A 76 -1.88 2.24 -12.58
CA LEU A 76 -1.22 3.22 -11.71
C LEU A 76 0.12 2.71 -11.18
N ARG A 77 0.35 1.40 -11.18
CA ARG A 77 1.63 0.82 -10.79
C ARG A 77 2.68 0.94 -11.90
N GLU A 78 2.26 1.12 -13.14
CA GLU A 78 3.15 1.22 -14.29
C GLU A 78 3.77 2.61 -14.43
N VAL A 79 3.11 3.62 -13.87
CA VAL A 79 3.56 5.02 -13.90
C VAL A 79 3.86 5.46 -12.49
N PRO A 80 5.14 5.60 -12.10
CA PRO A 80 5.48 6.06 -10.77
C PRO A 80 4.81 7.38 -10.42
N ALA A 81 4.26 7.45 -9.23
CA ALA A 81 3.54 8.63 -8.74
C ALA A 81 3.92 8.87 -7.26
N GLY A 82 3.55 10.03 -6.74
CA GLY A 82 3.76 10.36 -5.34
C GLY A 82 2.72 9.74 -4.44
N ILE A 83 3.01 9.75 -3.13
CA ILE A 83 2.11 9.20 -2.11
C ILE A 83 0.72 9.83 -2.17
N GLU A 84 0.63 11.16 -2.33
CA GLU A 84 -0.65 11.86 -2.39
C GLU A 84 -1.50 11.36 -3.55
N ASN A 85 -0.88 11.12 -4.69
CA ASN A 85 -1.60 10.62 -5.87
C ASN A 85 -2.17 9.22 -5.60
N TYR A 86 -1.38 8.31 -5.05
CA TYR A 86 -1.85 6.97 -4.69
C TYR A 86 -2.95 7.03 -3.64
N ARG A 87 -2.79 7.88 -2.62
CA ARG A 87 -3.79 8.05 -1.57
C ARG A 87 -5.13 8.50 -2.16
N ASP A 88 -5.12 9.49 -3.04
CA ASP A 88 -6.33 10.02 -3.65
C ASP A 88 -7.05 8.94 -4.47
N HIS A 89 -6.32 8.14 -5.22
CA HIS A 89 -6.90 7.02 -5.97
C HIS A 89 -7.45 5.93 -5.05
N ILE A 90 -6.77 5.63 -3.95
CA ILE A 90 -7.25 4.65 -2.97
C ILE A 90 -8.58 5.13 -2.36
N GLU A 91 -8.67 6.40 -1.97
CA GLU A 91 -9.90 6.99 -1.45
C GLU A 91 -11.04 6.88 -2.47
N GLU A 92 -10.77 7.24 -3.72
CA GLU A 92 -11.74 7.17 -4.81
C GLU A 92 -12.23 5.73 -5.02
N GLY A 93 -11.30 4.77 -5.07
CA GLY A 93 -11.65 3.37 -5.29
C GLY A 93 -12.45 2.77 -4.14
N PHE A 94 -12.07 3.06 -2.89
CA PHE A 94 -12.81 2.57 -1.73
C PHE A 94 -14.24 3.11 -1.67
N ALA A 95 -14.47 4.32 -2.14
CA ALA A 95 -15.82 4.89 -2.17
C ALA A 95 -16.76 4.06 -3.07
N LEU A 96 -16.22 3.30 -4.00
CA LEU A 96 -16.98 2.47 -4.94
C LEU A 96 -17.12 1.01 -4.48
N LEU A 97 -16.47 0.62 -3.40
CA LEU A 97 -16.57 -0.74 -2.86
C LEU A 97 -17.70 -0.85 -1.83
N THR A 98 -18.25 -2.06 -1.71
CA THR A 98 -19.20 -2.43 -0.67
C THR A 98 -18.57 -3.47 0.25
N ASP A 99 -19.17 -3.71 1.41
CA ASP A 99 -18.71 -4.80 2.28
C ASP A 99 -18.87 -6.16 1.60
N ALA A 100 -19.87 -6.32 0.73
CA ALA A 100 -20.05 -7.54 -0.05
C ALA A 100 -18.88 -7.76 -1.02
N ASP A 101 -18.36 -6.68 -1.63
CA ASP A 101 -17.18 -6.77 -2.50
C ASP A 101 -15.96 -7.30 -1.73
N LEU A 102 -15.80 -6.91 -0.46
CA LEU A 102 -14.70 -7.37 0.38
C LEU A 102 -14.75 -8.86 0.69
N ALA A 103 -15.95 -9.43 0.71
CA ALA A 103 -16.14 -10.86 0.97
C ALA A 103 -15.98 -11.73 -0.27
N ARG A 104 -15.93 -11.12 -1.48
CA ARG A 104 -15.83 -11.86 -2.72
C ARG A 104 -14.44 -12.51 -2.85
N ARG A 105 -14.42 -13.74 -3.41
CA ARG A 105 -13.18 -14.46 -3.65
C ARG A 105 -12.63 -14.19 -5.04
N ILE A 106 -11.32 -14.01 -5.10
CA ILE A 106 -10.58 -13.79 -6.34
C ILE A 106 -9.55 -14.92 -6.45
N PRO A 107 -9.53 -15.71 -7.55
CA PRO A 107 -8.49 -16.71 -7.75
C PRO A 107 -7.10 -16.07 -7.77
N THR A 108 -6.16 -16.70 -7.10
CA THR A 108 -4.77 -16.25 -7.09
C THR A 108 -3.86 -17.37 -7.60
N VAL A 109 -2.62 -17.01 -7.93
CA VAL A 109 -1.63 -17.97 -8.41
C VAL A 109 -1.35 -19.06 -7.38
N PHE A 110 -1.45 -18.74 -6.09
CA PHE A 110 -1.10 -19.62 -5.00
C PHE A 110 -2.29 -20.40 -4.43
N VAL A 111 -3.51 -19.89 -4.61
CA VAL A 111 -4.72 -20.48 -4.05
C VAL A 111 -5.78 -20.60 -5.12
N ALA A 112 -5.99 -21.81 -5.63
CA ALA A 112 -6.95 -22.09 -6.70
C ALA A 112 -8.39 -21.72 -6.32
N GLN A 113 -8.74 -21.84 -5.03
CA GLN A 113 -10.05 -21.49 -4.49
C GLN A 113 -10.24 -19.99 -4.37
N GLY A 114 -9.15 -19.23 -4.55
CA GLY A 114 -9.17 -17.79 -4.40
C GLY A 114 -9.07 -17.33 -2.95
N GLU A 115 -8.74 -16.05 -2.80
CA GLU A 115 -8.70 -15.37 -1.51
C GLU A 115 -9.76 -14.26 -1.54
N THR A 116 -10.28 -13.89 -0.37
CA THR A 116 -11.22 -12.76 -0.33
C THR A 116 -10.49 -11.46 -0.65
N VAL A 117 -11.22 -10.51 -1.21
CA VAL A 117 -10.70 -9.16 -1.44
C VAL A 117 -10.16 -8.57 -0.14
N LEU A 118 -10.87 -8.78 0.96
CA LEU A 118 -10.43 -8.34 2.29
C LEU A 118 -9.04 -8.91 2.62
N THR A 119 -8.83 -10.21 2.42
CA THR A 119 -7.54 -10.86 2.69
C THR A 119 -6.43 -10.26 1.84
N LEU A 120 -6.72 -9.94 0.58
CA LEU A 120 -5.73 -9.31 -0.30
C LEU A 120 -5.35 -7.91 0.19
N PHE A 121 -6.31 -7.12 0.65
CA PHE A 121 -6.03 -5.81 1.25
C PHE A 121 -5.22 -5.95 2.52
N LEU A 122 -5.58 -6.89 3.39
CA LEU A 122 -4.86 -7.11 4.65
C LEU A 122 -3.43 -7.57 4.40
N GLY A 123 -3.22 -8.43 3.41
CA GLY A 123 -1.87 -8.87 3.04
C GLY A 123 -1.01 -7.71 2.54
N ASN A 124 -1.57 -6.83 1.72
CA ASN A 124 -0.84 -5.66 1.24
C ASN A 124 -0.58 -4.66 2.38
N LEU A 125 -1.51 -4.55 3.32
CA LEU A 125 -1.34 -3.70 4.50
C LEU A 125 -0.21 -4.22 5.41
N GLU A 126 -0.16 -5.53 5.66
CA GLU A 126 0.95 -6.15 6.39
C GLU A 126 2.29 -5.88 5.72
N HIS A 127 2.34 -6.01 4.40
CA HIS A 127 3.54 -5.75 3.62
C HIS A 127 4.02 -4.31 3.79
N LEU A 128 3.10 -3.35 3.70
CA LEU A 128 3.41 -1.94 3.93
C LEU A 128 3.93 -1.70 5.35
N ILE A 129 3.26 -2.25 6.36
CA ILE A 129 3.64 -2.08 7.76
C ILE A 129 5.04 -2.63 8.02
N ASN A 130 5.36 -3.81 7.48
CA ASN A 130 6.66 -4.43 7.65
C ASN A 130 7.79 -3.55 7.09
N HIS A 131 7.62 -3.03 5.88
CA HIS A 131 8.62 -2.16 5.27
C HIS A 131 8.66 -0.76 5.89
N LYS A 132 7.51 -0.25 6.35
CA LYS A 132 7.47 0.99 7.11
C LYS A 132 8.30 0.85 8.40
N HIS A 133 8.20 -0.27 9.08
CA HIS A 133 9.00 -0.54 10.27
C HIS A 133 10.49 -0.66 9.92
N GLN A 134 10.81 -1.23 8.78
CA GLN A 134 12.19 -1.28 8.28
C GLN A 134 12.74 0.14 8.09
N LEU A 135 11.95 1.05 7.53
CA LEU A 135 12.34 2.46 7.39
C LEU A 135 12.56 3.11 8.76
N PHE A 136 11.67 2.85 9.71
CA PHE A 136 11.84 3.32 11.08
C PHE A 136 13.18 2.86 11.65
N SER A 137 13.55 1.58 11.46
CA SER A 137 14.82 1.04 11.92
C SER A 137 16.01 1.72 11.24
N TYR A 138 15.93 2.00 9.95
CA TYR A 138 16.97 2.72 9.21
C TYR A 138 17.19 4.11 9.82
N LEU A 139 16.10 4.84 10.07
CA LEU A 139 16.18 6.17 10.67
C LEU A 139 16.81 6.14 12.07
N LYS A 140 16.47 5.14 12.88
CA LYS A 140 17.06 4.96 14.19
C LYS A 140 18.56 4.71 14.12
N GLN A 141 19.01 3.88 13.18
CA GLN A 141 20.43 3.61 12.98
C GLN A 141 21.19 4.85 12.50
N MET A 142 20.51 5.77 11.82
CA MET A 142 21.09 7.05 11.40
C MET A 142 21.09 8.09 12.54
N GLY A 143 20.47 7.80 13.68
CA GLY A 143 20.39 8.73 14.80
C GLY A 143 19.25 9.73 14.72
N LEU A 144 18.26 9.44 13.89
CA LEU A 144 17.10 10.33 13.69
C LEU A 144 15.87 9.95 14.52
#